data_ffe17dd5f86f5270aab2b26995d167b0
#
_entry.id   ffe17dd5f86f5270aab2b26995d167b0
#
_cell.length_a   1.000
_cell.length_b   1.000
_cell.length_c   1.000
_cell.angle_alpha   90.00
_cell.angle_beta   90.00
_cell.angle_gamma   90.00
#
_symmetry.space_group_name_H-M   'P 1'
#
loop_
_entity.id
_entity.type
_entity.pdbx_description
1 polymer ?
#
loop_
_entity_poly.entity_id
_entity_poly.type
_entity_poly.pdbx_seq_one_letter_code
_entity_poly.pdbx_strand_id
1 'polypeptide(L)'
;MLACCALNGRTGHEAGRSLLTRLYGEATGQPLPPIEVGAWGKPAFSDSDWHFSISHTKKHAFCVLAEENIAIDAEELDRRVNLSLAEKILSPTEKAQFDAAADKNRALLTFWVLKEASAKLSGRGLHGYPNDMAFSLDDPRVRELEGCLVAILTEGETYAV
;
A
#
# COMPACT_ATOMS: atom_id res chain seq x y z
N MET A 1 5.23 -4.00 -11.92
CA MET A 1 4.61 -5.36 -11.87
C MET A 1 3.83 -5.54 -10.58
N LEU A 2 2.77 -6.35 -10.55
CA LEU A 2 1.96 -6.66 -9.36
C LEU A 2 1.76 -8.17 -9.28
N ALA A 3 1.89 -8.74 -8.09
CA ALA A 3 1.51 -10.11 -7.79
C ALA A 3 0.78 -10.21 -6.44
N CYS A 4 -0.12 -11.18 -6.34
CA CYS A 4 -0.80 -11.52 -5.09
C CYS A 4 -0.93 -13.04 -4.95
N CYS A 5 -1.13 -13.50 -3.72
CA CYS A 5 -1.46 -14.89 -3.42
C CYS A 5 -2.20 -15.02 -2.08
N ALA A 6 -2.99 -16.07 -1.95
CA ALA A 6 -3.52 -16.49 -0.64
C ALA A 6 -2.39 -16.98 0.26
N LEU A 7 -2.50 -16.73 1.57
CA LEU A 7 -1.48 -17.13 2.54
C LEU A 7 -1.36 -18.66 2.70
N ASN A 8 -2.48 -19.38 2.67
CA ASN A 8 -2.49 -20.86 2.74
C ASN A 8 -1.63 -21.42 3.90
N GLY A 9 -1.76 -20.83 5.08
CA GLY A 9 -1.03 -21.23 6.27
C GLY A 9 0.38 -20.63 6.43
N ARG A 10 0.88 -19.88 5.43
CA ARG A 10 2.12 -19.09 5.53
C ARG A 10 1.86 -17.78 6.26
N THR A 11 2.91 -17.20 6.82
CA THR A 11 2.85 -15.80 7.29
C THR A 11 2.79 -14.84 6.10
N GLY A 12 2.25 -13.64 6.32
CA GLY A 12 2.25 -12.58 5.29
C GLY A 12 3.66 -12.21 4.83
N HIS A 13 4.64 -12.26 5.74
CA HIS A 13 6.04 -12.01 5.42
C HIS A 13 6.62 -13.09 4.47
N GLU A 14 6.43 -14.37 4.77
CA GLU A 14 6.90 -15.47 3.91
C GLU A 14 6.25 -15.43 2.53
N ALA A 15 4.93 -15.21 2.48
CA ALA A 15 4.20 -15.12 1.22
C ALA A 15 4.65 -13.90 0.40
N GLY A 16 4.78 -12.73 1.02
CA GLY A 16 5.26 -11.51 0.37
C GLY A 16 6.68 -11.64 -0.17
N ARG A 17 7.60 -12.25 0.58
CA ARG A 17 8.97 -12.53 0.12
C ARG A 17 9.00 -13.49 -1.05
N SER A 18 8.17 -14.52 -1.03
CA SER A 18 8.03 -15.46 -2.15
C SER A 18 7.53 -14.77 -3.43
N LEU A 19 6.55 -13.86 -3.31
CA LEU A 19 6.08 -13.04 -4.42
C LEU A 19 7.19 -12.14 -4.98
N LEU A 20 7.93 -11.48 -4.09
CA LEU A 20 9.04 -10.60 -4.50
C LEU A 20 10.14 -11.37 -5.25
N THR A 21 10.55 -12.53 -4.73
CA THR A 21 11.55 -13.39 -5.39
C THR A 21 11.11 -13.77 -6.81
N ARG A 22 9.84 -14.13 -6.97
CA ARG A 22 9.28 -14.46 -8.29
C ARG A 22 9.27 -13.25 -9.21
N LEU A 23 8.72 -12.11 -8.78
CA LEU A 23 8.63 -10.91 -9.61
C LEU A 23 9.99 -10.42 -10.06
N TYR A 24 10.98 -10.42 -9.15
CA TYR A 24 12.33 -9.98 -9.48
C TYR A 24 13.00 -10.92 -10.49
N GLY A 25 12.86 -12.23 -10.31
CA GLY A 25 13.35 -13.22 -11.28
C GLY A 25 12.70 -13.10 -12.63
N GLU A 26 11.38 -12.87 -12.70
CA GLU A 26 10.62 -12.66 -13.95
C GLU A 26 11.05 -11.37 -14.66
N ALA A 27 11.32 -10.29 -13.90
CA ALA A 27 11.71 -8.99 -14.46
C ALA A 27 13.16 -8.96 -14.96
N THR A 28 14.08 -9.60 -14.23
CA THR A 28 15.52 -9.40 -14.44
C THR A 28 16.27 -10.65 -14.89
N GLY A 29 15.68 -11.83 -14.73
CA GLY A 29 16.37 -13.11 -14.91
C GLY A 29 17.44 -13.41 -13.84
N GLN A 30 17.52 -12.58 -12.77
CA GLN A 30 18.55 -12.67 -11.76
C GLN A 30 17.96 -13.14 -10.40
N PRO A 31 18.81 -13.70 -9.51
CA PRO A 31 18.38 -13.97 -8.15
C PRO A 31 18.11 -12.68 -7.39
N LEU A 32 17.24 -12.77 -6.37
CA LEU A 32 16.87 -11.63 -5.53
C LEU A 32 18.12 -11.05 -4.83
N PRO A 33 18.39 -9.72 -4.96
CA PRO A 33 19.52 -9.09 -4.29
C PRO A 33 19.30 -9.04 -2.77
N PRO A 34 20.35 -8.73 -2.00
CA PRO A 34 20.22 -8.46 -0.57
C PRO A 34 19.23 -7.34 -0.31
N ILE A 35 18.48 -7.47 0.79
CA ILE A 35 17.54 -6.45 1.21
C ILE A 35 18.02 -5.85 2.52
N GLU A 36 18.11 -4.52 2.53
CA GLU A 36 18.41 -3.74 3.71
C GLU A 36 17.18 -3.02 4.20
N VAL A 37 17.13 -2.75 5.50
CA VAL A 37 16.05 -1.99 6.12
C VAL A 37 16.55 -0.59 6.39
N GLY A 38 15.94 0.38 5.74
CA GLY A 38 16.27 1.79 5.92
C GLY A 38 15.96 2.31 7.33
N ALA A 39 16.42 3.52 7.63
CA ALA A 39 16.31 4.16 8.95
C ALA A 39 14.88 4.22 9.51
N TRP A 40 13.87 4.23 8.63
CA TRP A 40 12.44 4.29 8.98
C TRP A 40 11.71 2.96 8.79
N GLY A 41 12.47 1.86 8.63
CA GLY A 41 11.89 0.52 8.53
C GLY A 41 11.42 0.10 7.12
N LYS A 42 11.56 0.95 6.10
CA LYS A 42 11.24 0.55 4.71
C LYS A 42 12.34 -0.37 4.18
N PRO A 43 12.01 -1.61 3.74
CA PRO A 43 12.97 -2.49 3.10
C PRO A 43 13.24 -2.02 1.66
N ALA A 44 14.50 -2.11 1.24
CA ALA A 44 14.96 -1.77 -0.11
C ALA A 44 16.07 -2.73 -0.55
N PHE A 45 16.31 -2.85 -1.84
CA PHE A 45 17.49 -3.55 -2.34
C PHE A 45 18.76 -2.71 -2.11
N SER A 46 19.86 -3.35 -1.75
CA SER A 46 21.17 -2.67 -1.57
C SER A 46 21.89 -2.44 -2.89
N ASP A 47 21.68 -3.31 -3.88
CA ASP A 47 22.42 -3.34 -5.14
C ASP A 47 21.48 -3.49 -6.36
N SER A 48 20.42 -2.70 -6.44
CA SER A 48 19.49 -2.74 -7.57
C SER A 48 18.71 -1.43 -7.69
N ASP A 49 18.50 -0.97 -8.91
CA ASP A 49 17.66 0.18 -9.24
C ASP A 49 16.15 -0.13 -9.18
N TRP A 50 15.81 -1.39 -8.93
CA TRP A 50 14.43 -1.81 -8.76
C TRP A 50 13.91 -1.47 -7.37
N HIS A 51 12.64 -1.07 -7.31
CA HIS A 51 11.92 -0.75 -6.08
C HIS A 51 10.78 -1.74 -5.86
N PHE A 52 10.49 -2.04 -4.61
CA PHE A 52 9.39 -2.92 -4.27
C PHE A 52 8.63 -2.46 -3.04
N SER A 53 7.41 -2.94 -2.91
CA SER A 53 6.63 -2.82 -1.68
C SER A 53 5.78 -4.06 -1.48
N ILE A 54 5.59 -4.44 -0.23
CA ILE A 54 4.78 -5.60 0.19
C ILE A 54 3.71 -5.12 1.15
N SER A 55 2.49 -5.62 0.97
CA SER A 55 1.42 -5.54 1.94
C SER A 55 0.77 -6.90 2.12
N HIS A 56 0.19 -7.15 3.27
CA HIS A 56 -0.56 -8.37 3.52
C HIS A 56 -1.74 -8.13 4.45
N THR A 57 -2.80 -8.89 4.22
CA THR A 57 -3.96 -9.00 5.09
C THR A 57 -3.89 -10.29 5.90
N LYS A 58 -4.97 -10.68 6.55
CA LYS A 58 -5.07 -12.00 7.20
C LYS A 58 -5.13 -13.16 6.22
N LYS A 59 -5.56 -12.91 4.96
CA LYS A 59 -5.83 -13.94 3.95
C LYS A 59 -4.88 -13.91 2.77
N HIS A 60 -4.36 -12.73 2.40
CA HIS A 60 -3.59 -12.51 1.18
C HIS A 60 -2.30 -11.72 1.41
N ALA A 61 -1.31 -11.97 0.56
CA ALA A 61 -0.14 -11.13 0.40
C ALA A 61 -0.11 -10.51 -0.99
N PHE A 62 0.41 -9.29 -1.07
CA PHE A 62 0.54 -8.48 -2.28
C PHE A 62 1.97 -7.97 -2.37
N CYS A 63 2.53 -7.94 -3.57
CA CYS A 63 3.84 -7.39 -3.84
C CYS A 63 3.81 -6.61 -5.14
N VAL A 64 4.42 -5.43 -5.14
CA VAL A 64 4.70 -4.64 -6.35
C VAL A 64 6.20 -4.48 -6.55
N LEU A 65 6.60 -4.44 -7.81
CA LEU A 65 7.98 -4.26 -8.26
C LEU A 65 8.00 -3.30 -9.45
N ALA A 66 8.87 -2.29 -9.45
CA ALA A 66 9.03 -1.29 -10.51
C ALA A 66 10.44 -0.71 -10.52
N GLU A 67 10.82 -0.06 -11.63
CA GLU A 67 12.06 0.72 -11.75
C GLU A 67 11.96 2.09 -11.09
N GLU A 68 10.75 2.57 -10.80
CA GLU A 68 10.47 3.77 -10.03
C GLU A 68 10.05 3.45 -8.61
N ASN A 69 10.20 4.40 -7.69
CA ASN A 69 9.75 4.22 -6.31
C ASN A 69 8.25 3.95 -6.27
N ILE A 70 7.87 2.82 -5.67
CA ILE A 70 6.49 2.30 -5.65
C ILE A 70 6.11 1.84 -4.26
N ALA A 71 4.83 1.95 -3.94
CA ALA A 71 4.28 1.42 -2.70
C ALA A 71 2.91 0.79 -2.91
N ILE A 72 2.60 -0.19 -2.07
CA ILE A 72 1.29 -0.86 -2.02
C ILE A 72 0.79 -0.94 -0.59
N ASP A 73 -0.50 -0.70 -0.40
CA ASP A 73 -1.20 -1.12 0.80
C ASP A 73 -2.50 -1.85 0.46
N ALA A 74 -2.91 -2.78 1.32
CA ALA A 74 -4.07 -3.63 1.09
C ALA A 74 -4.80 -3.94 2.40
N GLU A 75 -6.14 -3.84 2.35
CA GLU A 75 -7.04 -4.17 3.47
C GLU A 75 -8.23 -5.00 2.99
N GLU A 76 -8.67 -5.95 3.80
CA GLU A 76 -9.83 -6.76 3.47
C GLU A 76 -11.11 -5.91 3.43
N LEU A 77 -11.94 -6.09 2.40
CA LEU A 77 -13.20 -5.36 2.22
C LEU A 77 -14.17 -5.56 3.40
N ASP A 78 -14.11 -6.73 4.04
CA ASP A 78 -14.95 -7.07 5.19
C ASP A 78 -14.36 -6.59 6.54
N ARG A 79 -13.18 -5.98 6.54
CA ARG A 79 -12.56 -5.40 7.75
C ARG A 79 -13.45 -4.29 8.32
N ARG A 80 -13.82 -4.44 9.58
CA ARG A 80 -14.49 -3.38 10.32
C ARG A 80 -13.46 -2.46 10.97
N VAL A 81 -13.58 -1.16 10.69
CA VAL A 81 -12.72 -0.12 11.26
C VAL A 81 -13.48 0.71 12.28
N ASN A 82 -12.77 1.19 13.28
CA ASN A 82 -13.34 2.16 14.21
C ASN A 82 -13.51 3.51 13.50
N LEU A 83 -14.77 3.90 13.22
CA LEU A 83 -15.07 5.13 12.50
C LEU A 83 -14.58 6.41 13.20
N SER A 84 -14.32 6.36 14.52
CA SER A 84 -13.73 7.51 15.23
C SER A 84 -12.30 7.84 14.78
N LEU A 85 -11.62 6.92 14.08
CA LEU A 85 -10.32 7.21 13.48
C LEU A 85 -10.41 8.29 12.40
N ALA A 86 -11.56 8.47 11.75
CA ALA A 86 -11.77 9.50 10.74
C ALA A 86 -11.36 10.90 11.24
N GLU A 87 -11.70 11.23 12.50
CA GLU A 87 -11.35 12.53 13.11
C GLU A 87 -9.84 12.74 13.29
N LYS A 88 -9.07 11.67 13.30
CA LYS A 88 -7.62 11.70 13.53
C LYS A 88 -6.79 11.67 12.28
N ILE A 89 -7.30 11.01 11.23
CA ILE A 89 -6.49 10.69 10.05
C ILE A 89 -6.94 11.42 8.78
N LEU A 90 -8.19 11.91 8.72
CA LEU A 90 -8.71 12.55 7.53
C LEU A 90 -8.41 14.05 7.54
N SER A 91 -8.00 14.58 6.38
CA SER A 91 -7.96 16.01 6.12
C SER A 91 -9.39 16.58 6.08
N PRO A 92 -9.59 17.91 6.18
CA PRO A 92 -10.93 18.50 6.08
C PRO A 92 -11.69 18.12 4.80
N THR A 93 -11.00 18.04 3.67
CA THR A 93 -11.61 17.66 2.38
C THR A 93 -11.97 16.18 2.32
N GLU A 94 -11.13 15.29 2.84
CA GLU A 94 -11.43 13.86 2.98
C GLU A 94 -12.58 13.62 3.95
N LYS A 95 -12.62 14.38 5.06
CA LYS A 95 -13.70 14.30 6.05
C LYS A 95 -15.05 14.66 5.46
N ALA A 96 -15.11 15.71 4.61
CA ALA A 96 -16.34 16.07 3.91
C ALA A 96 -16.83 14.94 2.99
N GLN A 97 -15.93 14.29 2.24
CA GLN A 97 -16.26 13.14 1.41
C GLN A 97 -16.72 11.94 2.25
N PHE A 98 -15.99 11.67 3.34
CA PHE A 98 -16.36 10.62 4.28
C PHE A 98 -17.76 10.85 4.86
N ASP A 99 -18.07 12.08 5.28
CA ASP A 99 -19.38 12.43 5.86
C ASP A 99 -20.52 12.32 4.84
N ALA A 100 -20.24 12.52 3.56
CA ALA A 100 -21.21 12.34 2.47
C ALA A 100 -21.36 10.88 2.02
N ALA A 101 -20.38 10.00 2.30
CA ALA A 101 -20.38 8.62 1.81
C ALA A 101 -21.52 7.79 2.43
N ALA A 102 -22.17 6.96 1.61
CA ALA A 102 -23.22 6.03 2.08
C ALA A 102 -22.62 4.88 2.91
N ASP A 103 -21.48 4.32 2.49
CA ASP A 103 -20.74 3.29 3.22
C ASP A 103 -19.51 3.92 3.91
N LYS A 104 -19.68 4.28 5.17
CA LYS A 104 -18.62 4.89 6.00
C LYS A 104 -17.43 3.97 6.21
N ASN A 105 -17.67 2.67 6.36
CA ASN A 105 -16.60 1.71 6.59
C ASN A 105 -15.70 1.61 5.36
N ARG A 106 -16.31 1.47 4.18
CA ARG A 106 -15.60 1.43 2.92
C ARG A 106 -14.85 2.75 2.64
N ALA A 107 -15.50 3.89 2.87
CA ALA A 107 -14.88 5.20 2.69
C ALA A 107 -13.62 5.36 3.57
N LEU A 108 -13.70 4.97 4.84
CA LEU A 108 -12.56 5.05 5.74
C LEU A 108 -11.44 4.08 5.33
N LEU A 109 -11.78 2.86 4.88
CA LEU A 109 -10.79 1.90 4.37
C LEU A 109 -10.10 2.42 3.11
N THR A 110 -10.82 3.10 2.20
CA THR A 110 -10.24 3.71 0.99
C THR A 110 -9.19 4.75 1.34
N PHE A 111 -9.51 5.69 2.23
CA PHE A 111 -8.52 6.66 2.70
C PHE A 111 -7.36 6.00 3.46
N TRP A 112 -7.66 4.96 4.24
CA TRP A 112 -6.64 4.24 5.00
C TRP A 112 -5.58 3.63 4.09
N VAL A 113 -5.97 2.84 3.08
CA VAL A 113 -5.01 2.20 2.17
C VAL A 113 -4.20 3.21 1.36
N LEU A 114 -4.79 4.36 0.98
CA LEU A 114 -4.08 5.45 0.30
C LEU A 114 -3.02 6.08 1.21
N LYS A 115 -3.37 6.38 2.46
CA LYS A 115 -2.45 6.98 3.43
C LYS A 115 -1.32 6.02 3.82
N GLU A 116 -1.63 4.76 4.04
CA GLU A 116 -0.61 3.73 4.32
C GLU A 116 0.34 3.53 3.12
N ALA A 117 -0.19 3.46 1.90
CA ALA A 117 0.63 3.38 0.69
C ALA A 117 1.53 4.61 0.54
N SER A 118 0.99 5.82 0.81
CA SER A 118 1.75 7.08 0.78
C SER A 118 2.86 7.10 1.83
N ALA A 119 2.58 6.65 3.06
CA ALA A 119 3.58 6.53 4.12
C ALA A 119 4.70 5.55 3.75
N LYS A 120 4.36 4.43 3.12
CA LYS A 120 5.32 3.46 2.59
C LYS A 120 6.13 4.03 1.43
N LEU A 121 5.49 4.81 0.53
CA LEU A 121 6.17 5.44 -0.61
C LEU A 121 7.23 6.42 -0.12
N SER A 122 6.88 7.31 0.81
CA SER A 122 7.81 8.29 1.38
C SER A 122 8.96 7.67 2.18
N GLY A 123 8.80 6.43 2.63
CA GLY A 123 9.76 5.74 3.49
C GLY A 123 9.88 6.29 4.91
N ARG A 124 9.03 7.26 5.30
CA ARG A 124 9.07 7.93 6.62
C ARG A 124 8.12 7.30 7.64
N GLY A 125 7.36 6.27 7.23
CA GLY A 125 6.33 5.66 8.07
C GLY A 125 5.18 6.62 8.38
N LEU A 126 4.36 6.25 9.37
CA LEU A 126 3.22 7.07 9.82
C LEU A 126 3.62 8.32 10.64
N HIS A 127 4.91 8.51 10.91
CA HIS A 127 5.42 9.66 11.65
C HIS A 127 5.33 10.93 10.79
N GLY A 128 4.25 11.66 10.97
CA GLY A 128 3.96 12.89 10.24
C GLY A 128 3.18 12.63 8.96
N TYR A 129 1.93 12.15 9.09
CA TYR A 129 0.98 12.33 8.02
C TYR A 129 0.94 13.82 7.67
N PRO A 130 1.33 14.21 6.48
CA PRO A 130 0.97 15.52 6.04
C PRO A 130 -0.56 15.53 5.95
N ASN A 131 -1.21 16.26 6.86
CA ASN A 131 -2.62 16.61 6.70
C ASN A 131 -2.87 17.36 5.38
N ASP A 132 -1.80 17.65 4.67
CA ASP A 132 -1.73 18.37 3.41
C ASP A 132 -1.98 17.47 2.19
N MET A 133 -1.90 16.13 2.33
CA MET A 133 -2.23 15.21 1.24
C MET A 133 -3.71 14.81 1.35
N ALA A 134 -4.52 15.41 0.50
CA ALA A 134 -5.93 15.07 0.37
C ALA A 134 -6.13 14.06 -0.77
N PHE A 135 -6.71 12.91 -0.44
CA PHE A 135 -7.12 11.89 -1.40
C PHE A 135 -8.61 12.01 -1.75
N SER A 136 -9.04 11.34 -2.82
CA SER A 136 -10.44 11.21 -3.19
C SER A 136 -10.94 9.79 -2.96
N LEU A 137 -12.24 9.63 -2.68
CA LEU A 137 -12.88 8.31 -2.64
C LEU A 137 -12.89 7.61 -4.01
N ASP A 138 -12.86 8.40 -5.08
CA ASP A 138 -12.82 7.91 -6.46
C ASP A 138 -11.37 7.84 -7.00
N ASP A 139 -10.37 7.77 -6.13
CA ASP A 139 -8.97 7.73 -6.52
C ASP A 139 -8.69 6.49 -7.41
N PRO A 140 -8.26 6.67 -8.68
CA PRO A 140 -8.07 5.58 -9.63
C PRO A 140 -6.97 4.60 -9.24
N ARG A 141 -6.11 4.96 -8.28
CA ARG A 141 -5.05 4.12 -7.74
C ARG A 141 -5.55 3.09 -6.73
N VAL A 142 -6.82 3.21 -6.31
CA VAL A 142 -7.48 2.22 -5.47
C VAL A 142 -8.32 1.29 -6.33
N ARG A 143 -8.18 0.00 -6.12
CA ARG A 143 -8.94 -1.04 -6.81
C ARG A 143 -9.26 -2.20 -5.89
N GLU A 144 -10.26 -2.98 -6.27
CA GLU A 144 -10.57 -4.25 -5.61
C GLU A 144 -9.77 -5.38 -6.26
N LEU A 145 -9.10 -6.17 -5.42
CA LEU A 145 -8.36 -7.36 -5.84
C LEU A 145 -8.43 -8.41 -4.74
N GLU A 146 -8.83 -9.65 -5.09
CA GLU A 146 -8.90 -10.78 -4.15
C GLU A 146 -9.71 -10.48 -2.86
N GLY A 147 -10.82 -9.73 -2.99
CA GLY A 147 -11.64 -9.33 -1.84
C GLY A 147 -11.00 -8.29 -0.91
N CYS A 148 -9.99 -7.59 -1.39
CA CYS A 148 -9.29 -6.51 -0.69
C CYS A 148 -9.43 -5.19 -1.45
N LEU A 149 -9.42 -4.06 -0.72
CA LEU A 149 -9.07 -2.74 -1.26
C LEU A 149 -7.54 -2.66 -1.31
N VAL A 150 -7.02 -2.27 -2.48
CA VAL A 150 -5.59 -2.18 -2.73
C VAL A 150 -5.27 -0.82 -3.32
N ALA A 151 -4.37 -0.07 -2.68
CA ALA A 151 -3.81 1.17 -3.20
C ALA A 151 -2.38 0.95 -3.69
N ILE A 152 -2.06 1.43 -4.90
CA ILE A 152 -0.70 1.39 -5.46
C ILE A 152 -0.33 2.81 -5.86
N LEU A 153 0.77 3.31 -5.30
CA LEU A 153 1.27 4.67 -5.53
C LEU A 153 2.69 4.62 -6.09
N THR A 154 3.01 5.54 -7.00
CA THR A 154 4.35 5.76 -7.55
C THR A 154 4.78 7.21 -7.39
N GLU A 155 6.08 7.48 -7.43
CA GLU A 155 6.63 8.83 -7.26
C GLU A 155 6.35 9.77 -8.44
N GLY A 156 6.13 9.22 -9.65
CA GLY A 156 5.84 9.98 -10.87
C GLY A 156 4.41 10.49 -10.99
N GLU A 157 3.48 10.00 -10.18
CA GLU A 157 2.10 10.46 -10.16
C GLU A 157 1.96 11.69 -9.27
N THR A 158 2.28 12.87 -9.81
CA THR A 158 2.02 14.16 -9.16
C THR A 158 0.54 14.31 -8.87
N TYR A 159 0.22 14.54 -7.60
CA TYR A 159 -1.11 14.95 -7.16
C TYR A 159 -1.49 16.25 -7.88
N ALA A 160 -2.44 16.21 -8.82
CA ALA A 160 -3.12 17.40 -9.26
C ALA A 160 -3.97 17.89 -8.07
N VAL A 161 -3.55 19.00 -7.48
CA VAL A 161 -4.27 19.76 -6.45
C VAL A 161 -5.51 20.40 -7.06
#